data_eae6acded7470ee8a686f1d16ba948df
#
_entry.id   eae6acded7470ee8a686f1d16ba948df
#
_cell.length_a   1.000
_cell.length_b   1.000
_cell.length_c   1.000
_cell.angle_alpha   90.00
_cell.angle_beta   90.00
_cell.angle_gamma   90.00
#
_symmetry.space_group_name_H-M   'P 1'
#
loop_
_entity.id
_entity.type
_entity.pdbx_description
1 polymer ?
#
loop_
_entity_poly.entity_id
_entity_poly.type
_entity_poly.pdbx_seq_one_letter_code
_entity_poly.pdbx_strand_id
1 'polypeptide(L)'
;MLVAITLCNLSVYSQSISGIITDSNNNEALIGANIILKTGEGTATDIFGKYTLKAAAGTQIITFKYIGYEDIVKEIGIGEGEDKVLNISLKSASEQLGTVVVSAGRFEQKIEEITVSMEVIKPSLIENKNTTNIQTAMDQ
;
A
#
# COMPACT_ATOMS: atom_id res chain seq x y z
N MET A 1 39.96 -43.39 24.32
CA MET A 1 39.01 -42.35 24.68
C MET A 1 38.24 -42.01 23.40
N LEU A 2 37.05 -42.60 23.25
CA LEU A 2 36.23 -42.48 22.03
C LEU A 2 35.31 -41.26 22.20
N VAL A 3 35.58 -40.19 21.48
CA VAL A 3 34.70 -39.02 21.46
C VAL A 3 33.59 -39.30 20.46
N ALA A 4 32.42 -39.65 20.94
CA ALA A 4 31.22 -39.79 20.14
C ALA A 4 30.73 -38.38 19.75
N ILE A 5 31.02 -37.94 18.53
CA ILE A 5 30.43 -36.76 17.92
C ILE A 5 28.99 -37.09 17.56
N THR A 6 28.06 -36.77 18.44
CA THR A 6 26.64 -36.82 18.15
C THR A 6 26.33 -35.74 17.10
N LEU A 7 26.24 -36.14 15.83
CA LEU A 7 25.67 -35.28 14.78
C LEU A 7 24.20 -35.02 15.10
N CYS A 8 23.92 -33.84 15.69
CA CYS A 8 22.57 -33.36 15.84
C CYS A 8 22.07 -33.01 14.43
N ASN A 9 21.26 -33.89 13.83
CA ASN A 9 20.53 -33.62 12.60
C ASN A 9 19.48 -32.55 12.92
N LEU A 10 19.84 -31.28 12.72
CA LEU A 10 18.90 -30.18 12.66
C LEU A 10 18.07 -30.34 11.38
N SER A 11 16.94 -31.02 11.50
CA SER A 11 15.94 -31.02 10.43
C SER A 11 15.40 -29.61 10.29
N VAL A 12 15.93 -28.85 9.34
CA VAL A 12 15.36 -27.58 8.95
C VAL A 12 14.07 -27.88 8.20
N TYR A 13 12.96 -27.86 8.91
CA TYR A 13 11.63 -27.92 8.28
C TYR A 13 11.42 -26.59 7.56
N SER A 14 11.55 -26.59 6.26
CA SER A 14 11.20 -25.48 5.40
C SER A 14 9.71 -25.57 5.12
N GLN A 15 8.93 -24.72 5.77
CA GLN A 15 7.51 -24.56 5.49
C GLN A 15 7.34 -23.75 4.20
N SER A 16 6.26 -24.01 3.48
CA SER A 16 5.93 -23.28 2.27
C SER A 16 4.55 -22.63 2.34
N ILE A 17 4.48 -21.43 1.78
CA ILE A 17 3.24 -20.71 1.54
C ILE A 17 3.01 -20.75 0.04
N SER A 18 1.88 -21.26 -0.38
CA SER A 18 1.50 -21.31 -1.80
C SER A 18 0.14 -20.65 -2.01
N GLY A 19 -0.20 -20.35 -3.23
CA GLY A 19 -1.49 -19.80 -3.56
C GLY A 19 -1.55 -19.26 -4.97
N ILE A 20 -2.65 -18.58 -5.27
CA ILE A 20 -2.90 -17.94 -6.56
C ILE A 20 -3.21 -16.47 -6.31
N ILE A 21 -2.68 -15.60 -7.15
CA ILE A 21 -3.00 -14.18 -7.16
C ILE A 21 -3.84 -13.87 -8.38
N THR A 22 -5.00 -13.26 -8.16
CA THR A 22 -5.96 -12.91 -9.19
C THR A 22 -6.37 -11.44 -9.12
N ASP A 23 -6.88 -10.91 -10.21
CA ASP A 23 -7.59 -9.63 -10.23
C ASP A 23 -8.97 -9.79 -9.58
N SER A 24 -9.36 -8.84 -8.72
CA SER A 24 -10.64 -8.86 -8.02
C SER A 24 -11.85 -8.64 -8.92
N ASN A 25 -11.68 -8.07 -10.10
CA ASN A 25 -12.77 -7.69 -10.99
C ASN A 25 -13.14 -8.79 -11.97
N ASN A 26 -12.12 -9.41 -12.57
CA ASN A 26 -12.31 -10.39 -13.64
C ASN A 26 -11.84 -11.80 -13.25
N ASN A 27 -11.25 -11.98 -12.04
CA ASN A 27 -10.62 -13.21 -11.54
C ASN A 27 -9.49 -13.73 -12.45
N GLU A 28 -8.89 -12.86 -13.25
CA GLU A 28 -7.76 -13.20 -14.11
C GLU A 28 -6.49 -13.40 -13.29
N ALA A 29 -5.69 -14.40 -13.65
CA ALA A 29 -4.43 -14.69 -12.98
C ALA A 29 -3.41 -13.57 -13.23
N LEU A 30 -2.84 -13.02 -12.16
CA LEU A 30 -1.82 -11.97 -12.25
C LEU A 30 -0.43 -12.59 -12.36
N ILE A 31 0.17 -12.47 -13.54
CA ILE A 31 1.49 -13.03 -13.88
C ILE A 31 2.58 -12.05 -13.46
N GLY A 32 3.59 -12.53 -12.71
CA GLY A 32 4.71 -11.71 -12.26
C GLY A 32 4.39 -10.80 -11.08
N ALA A 33 3.30 -11.06 -10.35
CA ALA A 33 3.03 -10.38 -9.09
C ALA A 33 4.10 -10.75 -8.05
N ASN A 34 4.59 -9.78 -7.32
CA ASN A 34 5.64 -9.95 -6.32
C ASN A 34 5.06 -10.26 -4.95
N ILE A 35 5.58 -11.27 -4.31
CA ILE A 35 5.24 -11.70 -2.95
C ILE A 35 6.49 -11.56 -2.10
N ILE A 36 6.47 -10.71 -1.08
CA ILE A 36 7.65 -10.35 -0.29
C ILE A 36 7.35 -10.55 1.19
N LEU A 37 8.19 -11.34 1.88
CA LEU A 37 8.17 -11.43 3.34
C LEU A 37 8.82 -10.20 3.97
N LYS A 38 8.43 -9.88 5.18
CA LYS A 38 9.08 -8.83 5.98
C LYS A 38 10.58 -9.08 6.19
N THR A 39 11.02 -10.33 6.13
CA THR A 39 12.44 -10.73 6.19
C THR A 39 13.25 -10.32 4.95
N GLY A 40 12.59 -9.94 3.86
CA GLY A 40 13.21 -9.58 2.57
C GLY A 40 13.22 -10.72 1.55
N GLU A 41 12.86 -11.93 1.93
CA GLU A 41 12.70 -13.05 1.01
C GLU A 41 11.43 -12.86 0.18
N GLY A 42 11.46 -13.24 -1.09
CA GLY A 42 10.31 -13.07 -1.96
C GLY A 42 10.31 -14.00 -3.16
N THR A 43 9.18 -14.05 -3.83
CA THR A 43 8.95 -14.80 -5.06
C THR A 43 7.99 -14.02 -5.97
N ALA A 44 7.82 -14.47 -7.21
CA ALA A 44 6.84 -13.92 -8.13
C ALA A 44 5.89 -15.02 -8.62
N THR A 45 4.69 -14.63 -9.05
CA THR A 45 3.72 -15.56 -9.63
C THR A 45 4.15 -16.03 -11.03
N ASP A 46 3.80 -17.28 -11.33
CA ASP A 46 3.99 -17.89 -12.64
C ASP A 46 2.90 -17.45 -13.64
N ILE A 47 2.88 -18.07 -14.83
CA ILE A 47 1.92 -17.81 -15.91
C ILE A 47 0.46 -18.13 -15.53
N PHE A 48 0.25 -18.88 -14.46
CA PHE A 48 -1.08 -19.23 -13.92
C PHE A 48 -1.42 -18.41 -12.68
N GLY A 49 -0.62 -17.40 -12.34
CA GLY A 49 -0.77 -16.62 -11.13
C GLY A 49 -0.44 -17.35 -9.84
N LYS A 50 0.17 -18.55 -9.93
CA LYS A 50 0.58 -19.36 -8.78
C LYS A 50 1.91 -18.90 -8.22
N TYR A 51 2.03 -18.98 -6.91
CA TYR A 51 3.29 -18.71 -6.22
C TYR A 51 3.57 -19.78 -5.17
N THR A 52 4.84 -19.95 -4.84
CA THR A 52 5.31 -20.73 -3.70
C THR A 52 6.46 -19.98 -3.05
N LEU A 53 6.33 -19.72 -1.78
CA LEU A 53 7.29 -18.96 -0.98
C LEU A 53 7.68 -19.79 0.23
N LYS A 54 8.97 -19.97 0.44
CA LYS A 54 9.49 -20.61 1.66
C LYS A 54 9.43 -19.61 2.80
N ALA A 55 8.95 -20.06 3.95
CA ALA A 55 8.83 -19.22 5.12
C ALA A 55 9.23 -20.02 6.37
N ALA A 56 9.70 -19.33 7.39
CA ALA A 56 9.96 -19.94 8.70
C ALA A 56 8.66 -20.11 9.49
N ALA A 57 8.65 -21.05 10.44
CA ALA A 57 7.57 -21.18 11.40
C ALA A 57 7.40 -19.89 12.23
N GLY A 58 6.18 -19.60 12.60
CA GLY A 58 5.82 -18.41 13.37
C GLY A 58 4.95 -17.43 12.58
N THR A 59 4.80 -16.23 13.12
CA THR A 59 4.03 -15.17 12.49
C THR A 59 4.83 -14.52 11.36
N GLN A 60 4.31 -14.58 10.15
CA GLN A 60 4.91 -14.00 8.95
C GLN A 60 4.05 -12.86 8.41
N ILE A 61 4.69 -11.75 8.06
CA ILE A 61 4.04 -10.62 7.37
C ILE A 61 4.45 -10.68 5.91
N ILE A 62 3.46 -10.78 5.04
CA ILE A 62 3.64 -10.94 3.60
C ILE A 62 3.03 -9.75 2.90
N THR A 63 3.77 -9.15 2.00
CA THR A 63 3.30 -8.06 1.13
C THR A 63 3.15 -8.59 -0.29
N PHE A 64 1.98 -8.39 -0.86
CA PHE A 64 1.65 -8.72 -2.25
C PHE A 64 1.61 -7.44 -3.06
N LYS A 65 2.40 -7.38 -4.14
CA LYS A 65 2.55 -6.18 -4.99
C LYS A 65 2.45 -6.54 -6.46
N TYR A 66 1.72 -5.73 -7.21
CA TYR A 66 1.67 -5.81 -8.66
C TYR A 66 1.50 -4.42 -9.27
N ILE A 67 2.14 -4.17 -10.41
CA ILE A 67 2.11 -2.86 -11.08
C ILE A 67 0.66 -2.52 -11.47
N GLY A 68 0.17 -1.35 -11.04
CA GLY A 68 -1.19 -0.90 -11.31
C GLY A 68 -2.25 -1.45 -10.35
N TYR A 69 -1.84 -2.13 -9.27
CA TYR A 69 -2.71 -2.69 -8.24
C TYR A 69 -2.34 -2.16 -6.86
N GLU A 70 -3.28 -2.26 -5.93
CA GLU A 70 -3.04 -1.92 -4.53
C GLU A 70 -2.20 -2.98 -3.84
N ASP A 71 -1.24 -2.54 -3.03
CA ASP A 71 -0.45 -3.43 -2.18
C ASP A 71 -1.33 -4.02 -1.09
N ILE A 72 -1.30 -5.35 -0.93
CA ILE A 72 -1.97 -6.04 0.17
C ILE A 72 -0.91 -6.58 1.13
N VAL A 73 -1.07 -6.26 2.40
CA VAL A 73 -0.26 -6.82 3.49
C VAL A 73 -1.12 -7.80 4.30
N LYS A 74 -0.62 -9.01 4.49
CA LYS A 74 -1.25 -10.06 5.29
C LYS A 74 -0.30 -10.57 6.36
N GLU A 75 -0.83 -10.73 7.55
CA GLU A 75 -0.16 -11.40 8.64
C GLU A 75 -0.74 -12.81 8.79
N ILE A 76 0.12 -13.82 8.77
CA ILE A 76 -0.26 -15.23 8.90
C ILE A 76 0.64 -15.96 9.88
N GLY A 77 0.06 -16.82 10.69
CA GLY A 77 0.78 -17.77 11.52
C GLY A 77 1.01 -19.07 10.74
N ILE A 78 2.23 -19.58 10.78
CA ILE A 78 2.64 -20.85 10.16
C ILE A 78 3.14 -21.77 11.25
N GLY A 79 2.54 -22.96 11.36
CA GLY A 79 3.01 -24.01 12.26
C GLY A 79 4.28 -24.67 11.74
N GLU A 80 5.00 -25.35 12.63
CA GLU A 80 6.18 -26.14 12.23
C GLU A 80 5.78 -27.30 11.30
N GLY A 81 6.35 -27.35 10.10
CA GLY A 81 6.05 -28.37 9.10
C GLY A 81 4.70 -28.19 8.39
N GLU A 82 4.04 -27.04 8.55
CA GLU A 82 2.76 -26.77 7.92
C GLU A 82 2.93 -26.01 6.60
N ASP A 83 2.37 -26.56 5.52
CA ASP A 83 2.22 -25.85 4.25
C ASP A 83 0.89 -25.08 4.24
N LYS A 84 0.95 -23.79 3.97
CA LYS A 84 -0.23 -22.93 3.97
C LYS A 84 -0.60 -22.49 2.58
N VAL A 85 -1.90 -22.61 2.24
CA VAL A 85 -2.42 -22.10 0.99
C VAL A 85 -3.12 -20.77 1.22
N LEU A 86 -2.69 -19.73 0.52
CA LEU A 86 -3.23 -18.39 0.64
C LEU A 86 -3.50 -17.78 -0.74
N ASN A 87 -4.76 -17.74 -1.13
CA ASN A 87 -5.19 -17.10 -2.37
C ASN A 87 -5.50 -15.62 -2.12
N ILE A 88 -5.04 -14.76 -3.00
CA ILE A 88 -5.16 -13.29 -2.88
C ILE A 88 -5.81 -12.74 -4.16
N SER A 89 -6.78 -11.84 -3.97
CA SER A 89 -7.33 -11.03 -5.05
C SER A 89 -6.89 -9.58 -4.87
N LEU A 90 -6.13 -9.06 -5.84
CA LEU A 90 -5.67 -7.67 -5.86
C LEU A 90 -6.69 -6.77 -6.56
N LYS A 91 -6.85 -5.57 -6.06
CA LYS A 91 -7.69 -4.53 -6.68
C LYS A 91 -6.84 -3.61 -7.53
N SER A 92 -7.34 -3.28 -8.72
CA SER A 92 -6.68 -2.30 -9.58
C SER A 92 -6.66 -0.92 -8.91
N ALA A 93 -5.48 -0.30 -8.84
CA ALA A 93 -5.33 1.05 -8.28
C ALA A 93 -6.05 2.13 -9.10
N SER A 94 -6.36 1.87 -10.38
CA SER A 94 -7.09 2.80 -11.23
C SER A 94 -8.55 2.99 -10.85
N GLU A 95 -9.15 2.07 -10.11
CA GLU A 95 -10.53 2.21 -9.63
C GLU A 95 -10.67 3.14 -8.43
N GLN A 96 -9.58 3.45 -7.72
CA GLN A 96 -9.60 4.35 -6.58
C GLN A 96 -9.46 5.83 -6.92
N LEU A 97 -9.28 6.21 -8.17
CA LEU A 97 -9.23 7.62 -8.58
C LEU A 97 -10.55 8.38 -8.34
N GLY A 98 -11.63 7.69 -7.96
CA GLY A 98 -12.93 8.28 -7.60
C GLY A 98 -13.11 8.59 -6.11
N THR A 99 -12.25 8.10 -5.24
CA THR A 99 -12.37 8.33 -3.80
C THR A 99 -11.01 8.68 -3.22
N VAL A 100 -10.71 9.96 -3.18
CA VAL A 100 -9.60 10.47 -2.38
C VAL A 100 -9.99 10.30 -0.93
N VAL A 101 -9.78 9.12 -0.38
CA VAL A 101 -9.85 8.92 1.06
C VAL A 101 -8.54 9.43 1.63
N VAL A 102 -8.52 10.68 2.01
CA VAL A 102 -7.48 11.21 2.89
C VAL A 102 -7.71 10.55 4.25
N SER A 103 -7.08 9.41 4.48
CA SER A 103 -7.23 8.63 5.71
C SER A 103 -6.54 9.24 6.92
N ALA A 104 -6.05 10.46 6.81
CA ALA A 104 -5.51 11.22 7.91
C ALA A 104 -6.53 12.25 8.37
N GLY A 105 -7.46 11.87 9.23
CA GLY A 105 -8.41 12.77 9.89
C GLY A 105 -7.78 13.90 10.70
N ARG A 106 -6.50 14.15 10.55
CA ARG A 106 -5.75 15.28 11.12
C ARG A 106 -5.65 16.48 10.18
N PHE A 107 -5.98 16.33 8.90
CA PHE A 107 -5.84 17.39 7.90
C PHE A 107 -7.16 18.05 7.50
N GLU A 108 -8.30 17.48 7.88
CA GLU A 108 -9.61 18.06 7.53
C GLU A 108 -9.82 19.44 8.14
N GLN A 109 -9.30 19.72 9.33
CA GLN A 109 -9.44 21.03 9.97
C GLN A 109 -8.62 22.13 9.32
N LYS A 110 -7.51 21.80 8.66
CA LYS A 110 -6.66 22.80 8.01
C LYS A 110 -7.15 23.24 6.63
N ILE A 111 -7.88 22.37 5.94
CA ILE A 111 -8.40 22.69 4.60
C ILE A 111 -9.58 23.65 4.70
N GLU A 112 -10.42 23.52 5.70
CA GLU A 112 -11.53 24.45 5.95
C GLU A 112 -11.05 25.84 6.33
N GLU A 113 -10.01 25.97 7.15
CA GLU A 113 -9.42 27.26 7.51
C GLU A 113 -8.75 27.95 6.32
N ILE A 114 -8.13 27.21 5.41
CA ILE A 114 -7.50 27.78 4.21
C ILE A 114 -8.57 28.25 3.22
N THR A 115 -9.69 27.55 3.12
CA THR A 115 -10.79 27.93 2.22
C THR A 115 -11.49 29.20 2.73
N VAL A 116 -11.67 29.35 4.03
CA VAL A 116 -12.25 30.54 4.66
C VAL A 116 -11.30 31.74 4.55
N SER A 117 -9.99 31.53 4.63
CA SER A 117 -9.01 32.61 4.47
C SER A 117 -8.92 33.16 3.05
N MET A 118 -9.19 32.34 2.04
CA MET A 118 -9.23 32.80 0.64
C MET A 118 -10.48 33.60 0.30
N GLU A 119 -11.58 33.39 0.99
CA GLU A 119 -12.83 34.11 0.76
C GLU A 119 -12.82 35.52 1.35
N VAL A 120 -11.94 35.82 2.29
CA VAL A 120 -11.81 37.14 2.91
C VAL A 120 -11.09 38.16 2.01
N ILE A 121 -10.33 37.70 1.03
CA ILE A 121 -9.72 38.58 0.03
C ILE A 121 -10.75 38.86 -1.09
N LYS A 122 -11.78 39.62 -0.79
CA LYS A 122 -12.71 40.11 -1.81
C LYS A 122 -12.04 41.21 -2.62
N PRO A 123 -12.02 41.07 -3.94
CA PRO A 123 -11.47 42.15 -4.82
C PRO A 123 -12.15 43.49 -4.66
N SER A 124 -13.34 43.53 -4.06
CA SER A 124 -14.14 44.77 -3.88
C SER A 124 -13.48 45.81 -2.99
N LEU A 125 -12.51 45.43 -2.14
CA LEU A 125 -11.76 46.40 -1.34
C LEU A 125 -10.63 47.11 -2.12
N ILE A 126 -10.23 46.57 -3.27
CA ILE A 126 -9.19 47.16 -4.10
C ILE A 126 -9.79 48.21 -5.08
N GLU A 127 -11.04 48.00 -5.53
CA GLU A 127 -11.71 48.92 -6.43
C GLU A 127 -12.07 50.26 -5.77
N ASN A 128 -12.42 50.24 -4.47
CA ASN A 128 -12.80 51.49 -3.78
C ASN A 128 -11.62 52.39 -3.39
N LYS A 129 -10.40 51.85 -3.38
CA LYS A 129 -9.20 52.69 -3.07
C LYS A 129 -8.60 53.37 -4.29
N ASN A 130 -8.78 52.80 -5.48
CA ASN A 130 -8.20 53.37 -6.70
C ASN A 130 -9.05 54.51 -7.30
N THR A 131 -10.35 54.47 -7.10
CA THR A 131 -11.23 55.53 -7.65
C THR A 131 -11.13 56.84 -6.88
N THR A 132 -10.85 56.79 -5.59
CA THR A 132 -10.75 58.00 -4.76
C THR A 132 -9.44 58.76 -4.99
N ASN A 133 -8.37 58.11 -5.36
CA ASN A 133 -7.08 58.73 -5.59
C ASN A 133 -6.95 59.41 -6.98
N ILE A 134 -7.71 58.93 -7.98
CA ILE A 134 -7.62 59.46 -9.32
C ILE A 134 -8.44 60.76 -9.42
N GLN A 135 -9.58 60.86 -8.71
CA GLN A 135 -10.42 62.02 -8.69
C GLN A 135 -9.79 63.19 -7.98
N THR A 136 -9.03 62.94 -6.91
CA THR A 136 -8.32 63.98 -6.15
C THR A 136 -7.11 64.55 -6.91
N ALA A 137 -6.54 63.76 -7.83
CA ALA A 137 -5.41 64.23 -8.64
C ALA A 137 -5.79 65.04 -9.87
N MET A 138 -7.08 65.10 -10.22
CA MET A 138 -7.59 65.89 -11.40
C MET A 138 -8.16 67.24 -11.03
N ASP A 139 -8.33 67.59 -9.75
CA ASP A 139 -8.88 68.84 -9.28
C ASP A 139 -7.84 69.86 -8.79
N GLN A 140 -6.55 69.65 -9.17
CA GLN A 140 -5.50 70.66 -8.91
C GLN A 140 -4.87 71.16 -10.20
#